data_aa9a409b0fb815c0b005661769acfe72
#
_entry.id   aa9a409b0fb815c0b005661769acfe72
#
_cell.length_a   1.000
_cell.length_b   1.000
_cell.length_c   1.000
_cell.angle_alpha   90.00
_cell.angle_beta   90.00
_cell.angle_gamma   90.00
#
_symmetry.space_group_name_H-M   'P 1'
#
loop_
_entity.id
_entity.type
_entity.pdbx_description
1 polymer ?
#
loop_
_entity_poly.entity_id
_entity_poly.type
_entity_poly.pdbx_seq_one_letter_code
_entity_poly.pdbx_strand_id
1 'polypeptide(L)'
;MDAVPPNPRGPLMIHVTKILYPTDFSSYSNQAYFHAVGLAETYGASLTVVYVHTPGTSGDKAHWRSQLEQVRPSNPNIVVRHVLLEGDPAAEIARYSADAGIDVIVIGTRGRTGAARLELGSVAERVMREAPCSVLVVKLPKGVTGVERPVATTAAPARA
;
A
#
# COMPACT_ATOMS: atom_id res chain seq x y z
N MET A 1 -25.86 -16.54 28.19
CA MET A 1 -25.15 -15.52 27.39
C MET A 1 -24.40 -14.65 28.36
N ASP A 2 -23.14 -14.93 28.54
CA ASP A 2 -22.32 -14.14 29.44
C ASP A 2 -21.98 -12.83 28.76
N ALA A 3 -22.46 -11.73 29.34
CA ALA A 3 -22.13 -10.39 28.88
C ALA A 3 -20.63 -10.18 29.09
N VAL A 4 -19.92 -9.84 28.02
CA VAL A 4 -18.53 -9.41 28.10
C VAL A 4 -18.48 -8.20 29.03
N PRO A 5 -17.68 -8.23 30.12
CA PRO A 5 -17.60 -7.12 31.04
C PRO A 5 -17.13 -5.87 30.28
N PRO A 6 -17.67 -4.67 30.60
CA PRO A 6 -17.25 -3.45 29.96
C PRO A 6 -15.74 -3.24 30.20
N ASN A 7 -15.02 -3.01 29.12
CA ASN A 7 -13.59 -2.71 29.18
C ASN A 7 -13.38 -1.40 29.98
N PRO A 8 -12.67 -1.45 31.11
CA PRO A 8 -12.48 -0.28 31.98
C PRO A 8 -11.67 0.86 31.32
N ARG A 9 -11.11 0.62 30.13
CA ARG A 9 -10.34 1.62 29.36
C ARG A 9 -11.13 2.23 28.19
N GLY A 10 -12.45 2.00 28.13
CA GLY A 10 -13.28 2.42 26.99
C GLY A 10 -13.09 1.52 25.77
N PRO A 11 -13.80 1.81 24.66
CA PRO A 11 -13.60 1.06 23.42
C PRO A 11 -12.16 1.22 22.96
N LEU A 12 -11.48 0.10 22.65
CA LEU A 12 -10.16 0.12 22.01
C LEU A 12 -10.34 0.74 20.64
N MET A 13 -10.09 2.03 20.54
CA MET A 13 -10.07 2.70 19.24
C MET A 13 -8.74 2.39 18.56
N ILE A 14 -8.83 1.75 17.41
CA ILE A 14 -7.69 1.62 16.52
C ILE A 14 -7.42 3.00 15.94
N HIS A 15 -6.27 3.58 16.29
CA HIS A 15 -5.81 4.83 15.71
C HIS A 15 -4.96 4.56 14.48
N VAL A 16 -5.48 4.91 13.32
CA VAL A 16 -4.74 4.87 12.06
C VAL A 16 -4.60 6.31 11.56
N THR A 17 -3.41 6.86 11.63
CA THR A 17 -3.11 8.23 11.19
C THR A 17 -2.17 8.27 9.98
N LYS A 18 -1.38 7.22 9.79
CA LYS A 18 -0.39 7.11 8.72
C LYS A 18 -0.47 5.74 8.05
N ILE A 19 -0.81 5.73 6.78
CA ILE A 19 -0.91 4.54 5.96
C ILE A 19 0.22 4.55 4.94
N LEU A 20 0.90 3.41 4.77
CA LEU A 20 1.87 3.18 3.72
C LEU A 20 1.30 2.23 2.67
N TYR A 21 1.35 2.63 1.43
CA TYR A 21 0.97 1.83 0.28
C TYR A 21 2.19 1.61 -0.63
N PRO A 22 2.88 0.47 -0.50
CA PRO A 22 3.90 0.07 -1.46
C PRO A 22 3.28 -0.34 -2.79
N THR A 23 3.77 0.19 -3.88
CA THR A 23 3.34 -0.17 -5.23
C THR A 23 4.51 -0.63 -6.08
N ASP A 24 4.27 -1.59 -6.95
CA ASP A 24 5.12 -1.95 -8.08
C ASP A 24 4.41 -1.70 -9.41
N PHE A 25 3.29 -0.96 -9.35
CA PHE A 25 2.40 -0.63 -10.46
C PHE A 25 1.72 -1.85 -11.12
N SER A 26 1.76 -3.03 -10.49
CA SER A 26 1.03 -4.21 -10.95
C SER A 26 -0.46 -4.14 -10.61
N SER A 27 -1.27 -4.98 -11.24
CA SER A 27 -2.70 -5.11 -10.91
C SER A 27 -2.93 -5.57 -9.47
N TYR A 28 -2.02 -6.35 -8.90
CA TYR A 28 -2.09 -6.79 -7.50
C TYR A 28 -1.90 -5.62 -6.53
N SER A 29 -0.99 -4.71 -6.81
CA SER A 29 -0.83 -3.50 -6.00
C SER A 29 -2.01 -2.54 -6.16
N ASN A 30 -2.67 -2.50 -7.33
CA ASN A 30 -3.84 -1.67 -7.55
C ASN A 30 -5.01 -2.01 -6.63
N GLN A 31 -5.23 -3.29 -6.32
CA GLN A 31 -6.27 -3.68 -5.36
C GLN A 31 -5.94 -3.16 -3.96
N ALA A 32 -4.67 -3.23 -3.57
CA ALA A 32 -4.22 -2.66 -2.32
C ALA A 32 -4.41 -1.14 -2.25
N TYR A 33 -4.25 -0.44 -3.37
CA TYR A 33 -4.49 1.00 -3.46
C TYR A 33 -5.91 1.38 -3.04
N PHE A 34 -6.93 0.72 -3.56
CA PHE A 34 -8.31 1.01 -3.20
C PHE A 34 -8.60 0.79 -1.72
N HIS A 35 -8.00 -0.25 -1.13
CA HIS A 35 -8.11 -0.48 0.32
C HIS A 35 -7.38 0.60 1.13
N ALA A 36 -6.19 1.01 0.69
CA ALA A 36 -5.44 2.07 1.34
C ALA A 36 -6.19 3.41 1.32
N VAL A 37 -6.79 3.77 0.19
CA VAL A 37 -7.63 4.97 0.06
C VAL A 37 -8.86 4.88 0.95
N GLY A 38 -9.57 3.74 0.94
CA GLY A 38 -10.75 3.54 1.79
C GLY A 38 -10.43 3.67 3.28
N LEU A 39 -9.30 3.13 3.72
CA LEU A 39 -8.82 3.29 5.09
C LEU A 39 -8.46 4.75 5.40
N ALA A 40 -7.77 5.42 4.49
CA ALA A 40 -7.42 6.84 4.66
C ALA A 40 -8.66 7.71 4.80
N GLU A 41 -9.70 7.47 4.00
CA GLU A 41 -10.98 8.17 4.11
C GLU A 41 -11.69 7.88 5.43
N THR A 42 -11.75 6.62 5.83
CA THR A 42 -12.46 6.17 7.04
C THR A 42 -11.85 6.75 8.31
N TYR A 43 -10.53 6.77 8.39
CA TYR A 43 -9.79 7.20 9.59
C TYR A 43 -9.28 8.65 9.54
N GLY A 44 -9.42 9.34 8.41
CA GLY A 44 -8.81 10.65 8.21
C GLY A 44 -7.28 10.58 8.21
N ALA A 45 -6.72 9.46 7.74
CA ALA A 45 -5.28 9.21 7.75
C ALA A 45 -4.58 9.78 6.52
N SER A 46 -3.30 10.11 6.66
CA SER A 46 -2.43 10.41 5.52
C SER A 46 -2.01 9.13 4.80
N LEU A 47 -1.84 9.23 3.49
CA LEU A 47 -1.43 8.13 2.63
C LEU A 47 -0.04 8.40 2.05
N THR A 48 0.92 7.53 2.33
CA THR A 48 2.21 7.54 1.66
C THR A 48 2.25 6.44 0.61
N VAL A 49 2.47 6.83 -0.64
CA VAL A 49 2.68 5.92 -1.77
C VAL A 49 4.17 5.75 -1.96
N VAL A 50 4.67 4.52 -1.91
CA VAL A 50 6.09 4.23 -2.03
C VAL A 50 6.38 3.25 -3.15
N TYR A 51 7.39 3.54 -3.94
CA TYR A 51 8.02 2.61 -4.87
C TYR A 51 9.48 2.39 -4.45
N VAL A 52 9.93 1.16 -4.45
CA VAL A 52 11.32 0.81 -4.17
C VAL A 52 12.00 0.42 -5.47
N HIS A 53 12.92 1.27 -5.93
CA HIS A 53 13.75 0.97 -7.07
C HIS A 53 14.87 0.01 -6.69
N THR A 54 14.90 -1.15 -7.33
CA THR A 54 15.99 -2.12 -7.16
C THR A 54 17.06 -1.84 -8.21
N PRO A 55 18.32 -1.63 -7.82
CA PRO A 55 19.42 -1.42 -8.77
C PRO A 55 19.49 -2.55 -9.80
N GLY A 56 19.68 -2.19 -11.07
CA GLY A 56 19.71 -3.17 -12.17
C GLY A 56 18.38 -3.49 -12.82
N THR A 57 17.27 -2.97 -12.30
CA THR A 57 15.99 -3.05 -12.99
C THR A 57 15.84 -1.96 -14.04
N SER A 58 15.04 -2.23 -15.08
CA SER A 58 14.77 -1.26 -16.15
C SER A 58 14.05 -0.01 -15.65
N GLY A 59 14.33 1.11 -16.26
CA GLY A 59 13.76 2.41 -15.92
C GLY A 59 14.66 3.22 -14.98
N ASP A 60 14.75 4.52 -15.27
CA ASP A 60 15.49 5.42 -14.41
C ASP A 60 14.63 5.96 -13.24
N LYS A 61 15.28 6.60 -12.29
CA LYS A 61 14.59 7.17 -11.12
C LYS A 61 13.58 8.26 -11.50
N ALA A 62 13.85 9.02 -12.55
CA ALA A 62 12.97 10.09 -13.03
C ALA A 62 11.67 9.50 -13.57
N HIS A 63 11.75 8.40 -14.31
CA HIS A 63 10.59 7.66 -14.80
C HIS A 63 9.72 7.17 -13.63
N TRP A 64 10.30 6.51 -12.66
CA TRP A 64 9.56 5.96 -11.52
C TRP A 64 8.96 7.04 -10.63
N ARG A 65 9.67 8.15 -10.45
CA ARG A 65 9.14 9.31 -9.73
C ARG A 65 7.92 9.88 -10.42
N SER A 66 7.98 10.05 -11.74
CA SER A 66 6.84 10.51 -12.55
C SER A 66 5.64 9.56 -12.43
N GLN A 67 5.87 8.26 -12.44
CA GLN A 67 4.80 7.27 -12.25
C GLN A 67 4.17 7.38 -10.84
N LEU A 68 4.97 7.54 -9.81
CA LEU A 68 4.47 7.72 -8.44
C LEU A 68 3.59 8.95 -8.30
N GLU A 69 4.01 10.08 -8.84
CA GLU A 69 3.29 11.35 -8.73
C GLU A 69 1.91 11.32 -9.39
N GLN A 70 1.67 10.36 -10.29
CA GLN A 70 0.38 10.13 -10.91
C GLN A 70 -0.60 9.37 -10.00
N VAL A 71 -0.11 8.65 -8.98
CA VAL A 71 -0.96 7.90 -8.06
C VAL A 71 -1.58 8.86 -7.05
N ARG A 72 -2.79 9.31 -7.34
CA ARG A 72 -3.52 10.26 -6.50
C ARG A 72 -4.96 9.82 -6.29
N PRO A 73 -5.45 9.78 -5.04
CA PRO A 73 -6.86 9.54 -4.79
C PRO A 73 -7.72 10.69 -5.33
N SER A 74 -8.95 10.36 -5.71
CA SER A 74 -9.92 11.35 -6.17
C SER A 74 -10.38 12.29 -5.05
N ASN A 75 -10.29 11.84 -3.81
CA ASN A 75 -10.65 12.65 -2.64
C ASN A 75 -9.52 13.64 -2.30
N PRO A 76 -9.74 14.96 -2.49
CA PRO A 76 -8.70 15.97 -2.24
C PRO A 76 -8.38 16.17 -0.77
N ASN A 77 -9.20 15.65 0.14
CA ASN A 77 -8.98 15.77 1.58
C ASN A 77 -7.93 14.78 2.11
N ILE A 78 -7.57 13.78 1.33
CA ILE A 78 -6.51 12.84 1.71
C ILE A 78 -5.16 13.50 1.47
N VAL A 79 -4.38 13.64 2.52
CA VAL A 79 -2.98 14.10 2.41
C VAL A 79 -2.14 12.95 1.84
N VAL A 80 -1.61 13.14 0.63
CA VAL A 80 -0.80 12.15 -0.08
C VAL A 80 0.65 12.57 -0.12
N ARG A 81 1.53 11.63 0.15
CA ARG A 81 2.98 11.77 0.01
C ARG A 81 3.51 10.69 -0.93
N HIS A 82 4.42 11.05 -1.82
CA HIS A 82 5.07 10.11 -2.74
C HIS A 82 6.54 9.95 -2.35
N VAL A 83 7.00 8.71 -2.22
CA VAL A 83 8.36 8.39 -1.78
C VAL A 83 8.97 7.37 -2.73
N LEU A 84 10.12 7.72 -3.28
CA LEU A 84 10.95 6.81 -4.06
C LEU A 84 12.12 6.35 -3.19
N LEU A 85 12.16 5.07 -2.89
CA LEU A 85 13.26 4.43 -2.16
C LEU A 85 14.14 3.64 -3.14
N GLU A 86 15.32 3.24 -2.69
CA GLU A 86 16.25 2.42 -3.46
C GLU A 86 16.82 1.31 -2.59
N GLY A 87 16.79 0.09 -3.10
CA GLY A 87 17.35 -1.06 -2.41
C GLY A 87 16.49 -2.31 -2.53
N ASP A 88 16.56 -3.15 -1.51
CA ASP A 88 15.70 -4.35 -1.40
C ASP A 88 14.29 -3.95 -0.97
N PRO A 89 13.25 -4.29 -1.73
CA PRO A 89 11.90 -3.80 -1.47
C PRO A 89 11.38 -4.05 -0.06
N ALA A 90 11.45 -5.27 0.43
CA ALA A 90 10.92 -5.61 1.74
C ALA A 90 11.67 -4.92 2.88
N ALA A 91 12.99 -4.89 2.82
CA ALA A 91 13.82 -4.23 3.81
C ALA A 91 13.58 -2.72 3.85
N GLU A 92 13.51 -2.08 2.68
CA GLU A 92 13.28 -0.63 2.59
C GLU A 92 11.88 -0.23 3.05
N ILE A 93 10.86 -1.01 2.74
CA ILE A 93 9.50 -0.80 3.23
C ILE A 93 9.45 -0.89 4.75
N ALA A 94 10.05 -1.92 5.33
CA ALA A 94 10.10 -2.11 6.78
C ALA A 94 10.86 -0.97 7.47
N ARG A 95 12.02 -0.58 6.95
CA ARG A 95 12.83 0.52 7.47
C ARG A 95 12.06 1.84 7.41
N TYR A 96 11.48 2.19 6.27
CA TYR A 96 10.71 3.41 6.12
C TYR A 96 9.52 3.45 7.08
N SER A 97 8.85 2.31 7.26
CA SER A 97 7.71 2.21 8.18
C SER A 97 8.08 2.52 9.62
N ALA A 98 9.26 2.07 10.06
CA ALA A 98 9.80 2.39 11.38
C ALA A 98 10.14 3.88 11.50
N ASP A 99 10.89 4.42 10.53
CA ASP A 99 11.38 5.80 10.55
C ASP A 99 10.25 6.83 10.46
N ALA A 100 9.22 6.55 9.67
CA ALA A 100 8.09 7.45 9.46
C ALA A 100 6.94 7.26 10.47
N GLY A 101 7.00 6.24 11.31
CA GLY A 101 5.94 5.93 12.27
C GLY A 101 4.64 5.52 11.59
N ILE A 102 4.71 4.63 10.62
CA ILE A 102 3.56 4.11 9.90
C ILE A 102 2.72 3.22 10.84
N ASP A 103 1.41 3.38 10.79
CA ASP A 103 0.47 2.59 11.58
C ASP A 103 0.02 1.32 10.85
N VAL A 104 -0.20 1.41 9.54
CA VAL A 104 -0.64 0.29 8.70
C VAL A 104 0.07 0.33 7.34
N ILE A 105 0.62 -0.82 6.94
CA ILE A 105 1.04 -1.06 5.57
C ILE A 105 -0.09 -1.78 4.84
N VAL A 106 -0.49 -1.30 3.67
CA VAL A 106 -1.49 -1.95 2.80
C VAL A 106 -0.78 -2.41 1.54
N ILE A 107 -0.65 -3.72 1.35
CA ILE A 107 0.16 -4.32 0.29
C ILE A 107 -0.61 -5.41 -0.45
N GLY A 108 -0.39 -5.53 -1.75
CA GLY A 108 -0.92 -6.62 -2.56
C GLY A 108 -0.23 -7.96 -2.27
N THR A 109 -0.93 -9.06 -2.50
CA THR A 109 -0.40 -10.41 -2.25
C THR A 109 0.78 -10.78 -3.15
N ARG A 110 0.83 -10.23 -4.38
CA ARG A 110 1.84 -10.54 -5.40
C ARG A 110 2.36 -9.26 -6.03
N GLY A 111 3.59 -9.31 -6.54
CA GLY A 111 4.17 -8.28 -7.38
C GLY A 111 4.21 -8.68 -8.86
N ARG A 112 5.02 -7.97 -9.65
CA ARG A 112 5.19 -8.16 -11.09
C ARG A 112 5.57 -9.58 -11.50
N THR A 113 6.28 -10.31 -10.66
CA THR A 113 6.78 -11.65 -10.96
C THR A 113 5.80 -12.77 -10.63
N GLY A 114 4.55 -12.43 -10.26
CA GLY A 114 3.52 -13.34 -9.76
C GLY A 114 3.59 -14.76 -10.25
N ALA A 115 4.36 -15.60 -9.54
CA ALA A 115 4.37 -17.02 -9.81
C ALA A 115 2.99 -17.61 -9.51
N ALA A 116 2.38 -18.26 -10.49
CA ALA A 116 0.99 -18.73 -10.45
C ALA A 116 0.67 -19.73 -9.31
N ARG A 117 1.67 -20.14 -8.54
CA ARG A 117 1.56 -21.16 -7.49
C ARG A 117 1.70 -20.64 -6.05
N LEU A 118 2.08 -19.40 -5.84
CA LEU A 118 2.23 -18.83 -4.49
C LEU A 118 1.06 -17.90 -4.22
N GLU A 119 0.29 -18.20 -3.21
CA GLU A 119 -0.81 -17.34 -2.76
C GLU A 119 -0.29 -16.00 -2.20
N LEU A 120 0.97 -15.95 -1.78
CA LEU A 120 1.62 -14.79 -1.20
C LEU A 120 2.99 -14.58 -1.86
N GLY A 121 3.24 -13.36 -2.36
CA GLY A 121 4.53 -12.99 -2.96
C GLY A 121 5.63 -12.83 -1.91
N SER A 122 6.88 -12.98 -2.33
CA SER A 122 8.05 -12.92 -1.45
C SER A 122 8.20 -11.57 -0.74
N VAL A 123 7.88 -10.47 -1.40
CA VAL A 123 7.95 -9.13 -0.79
C VAL A 123 6.88 -8.98 0.30
N ALA A 124 5.63 -9.34 0.00
CA ALA A 124 4.54 -9.26 0.97
C ALA A 124 4.79 -10.15 2.19
N GLU A 125 5.31 -11.36 1.99
CA GLU A 125 5.66 -12.28 3.08
C GLU A 125 6.76 -11.69 3.97
N ARG A 126 7.82 -11.15 3.38
CA ARG A 126 8.90 -10.52 4.15
C ARG A 126 8.44 -9.26 4.86
N VAL A 127 7.62 -8.43 4.21
CA VAL A 127 7.05 -7.23 4.86
C VAL A 127 6.22 -7.61 6.07
N MET A 128 5.38 -8.63 5.98
CA MET A 128 4.61 -9.13 7.13
C MET A 128 5.50 -9.57 8.29
N ARG A 129 6.65 -10.14 8.00
CA ARG A 129 7.60 -10.63 9.00
C ARG A 129 8.46 -9.53 9.62
N GLU A 130 8.87 -8.57 8.81
CA GLU A 130 9.87 -7.57 9.17
C GLU A 130 9.29 -6.21 9.58
N ALA A 131 8.03 -5.92 9.19
CA ALA A 131 7.42 -4.63 9.49
C ALA A 131 7.17 -4.42 10.98
N PRO A 132 7.41 -3.20 11.50
CA PRO A 132 7.20 -2.87 12.91
C PRO A 132 5.73 -2.54 13.23
N CYS A 133 4.84 -2.58 12.26
CA CYS A 133 3.43 -2.17 12.36
C CYS A 133 2.49 -3.22 11.75
N SER A 134 1.19 -2.95 11.81
CA SER A 134 0.18 -3.79 11.18
C SER A 134 0.34 -3.81 9.67
N VAL A 135 0.08 -4.98 9.07
CA VAL A 135 0.12 -5.18 7.62
C VAL A 135 -1.19 -5.75 7.15
N LEU A 136 -1.87 -5.04 6.27
CA LEU A 136 -3.04 -5.51 5.55
C LEU A 136 -2.62 -6.03 4.19
N VAL A 137 -2.73 -7.33 3.99
CA VAL A 137 -2.44 -7.99 2.73
C VAL A 137 -3.73 -8.13 1.93
N VAL A 138 -3.77 -7.49 0.76
CA VAL A 138 -4.96 -7.46 -0.10
C VAL A 138 -4.83 -8.49 -1.20
N LYS A 139 -5.81 -9.38 -1.27
CA LYS A 139 -5.90 -10.43 -2.31
C LYS A 139 -6.72 -9.94 -3.49
N LEU A 140 -6.38 -10.41 -4.70
CA LEU A 140 -7.29 -10.27 -5.82
C LEU A 140 -8.55 -11.14 -5.58
N PRO A 141 -9.73 -10.66 -6.00
CA PRO A 141 -10.93 -11.49 -6.01
C PRO A 141 -10.71 -12.78 -6.81
N LYS A 142 -11.30 -13.88 -6.36
CA LYS A 142 -11.25 -15.16 -7.09
C LYS A 142 -11.84 -14.98 -8.49
N GLY A 143 -11.15 -15.49 -9.52
CA GLY A 143 -11.59 -15.43 -10.91
C GLY A 143 -11.12 -14.21 -11.70
N VAL A 144 -10.46 -13.24 -11.06
CA VAL A 144 -9.81 -12.13 -11.75
C VAL A 144 -8.38 -12.53 -12.06
N THR A 145 -8.11 -12.88 -13.33
CA THR A 145 -6.74 -12.98 -13.82
C THR A 145 -6.17 -11.58 -13.91
N GLY A 146 -5.08 -11.35 -13.20
CA GLY A 146 -4.41 -10.07 -13.22
C GLY A 146 -3.96 -9.70 -14.64
N VAL A 147 -4.68 -8.80 -15.28
CA VAL A 147 -4.16 -8.12 -16.47
C VAL A 147 -3.24 -7.04 -15.94
N GLU A 148 -1.96 -7.12 -16.29
CA GLU A 148 -1.01 -6.06 -15.99
C GLU A 148 -1.46 -4.78 -16.71
N ARG A 149 -2.20 -3.97 -16.00
CA ARG A 149 -2.42 -2.58 -16.39
C ARG A 149 -1.72 -1.71 -15.35
N PRO A 150 -0.89 -0.76 -15.77
CA PRO A 150 -0.40 0.24 -14.86
C PRO A 150 -1.61 0.92 -14.20
N VAL A 151 -1.42 1.39 -12.98
CA VAL A 151 -2.44 2.18 -12.28
C VAL A 151 -2.82 3.30 -13.22
N ALA A 152 -3.96 3.17 -13.89
CA ALA A 152 -4.51 4.28 -14.62
C ALA A 152 -4.84 5.33 -13.58
N THR A 153 -4.16 6.44 -13.67
CA THR A 153 -4.56 7.64 -12.96
C THR A 153 -5.97 7.95 -13.40
N THR A 154 -6.94 7.63 -12.60
CA THR A 154 -8.24 8.26 -12.72
C THR A 154 -8.14 9.65 -12.10
N ALA A 155 -7.39 10.52 -12.75
CA ALA A 155 -7.74 11.91 -12.70
C ALA A 155 -9.10 11.99 -13.40
N ALA A 156 -10.16 12.12 -12.61
CA ALA A 156 -11.44 12.48 -13.18
C ALA A 156 -11.20 13.76 -14.00
N PRO A 157 -11.70 13.84 -15.24
CA PRO A 157 -11.57 15.07 -16.00
C PRO A 157 -12.19 16.18 -15.15
N ALA A 158 -11.42 17.24 -14.94
CA ALA A 158 -11.96 18.45 -14.35
C ALA A 158 -13.16 18.82 -15.19
N ARG A 159 -14.36 18.71 -14.63
CA ARG A 159 -15.53 19.28 -15.27
C ARG A 159 -15.36 20.78 -15.23
N ALA A 160 -15.12 21.32 -16.40
CA ALA A 160 -15.23 22.75 -16.60
C ALA A 160 -16.65 23.20 -16.23
#